data_8042bb6e33a6c9907e55891e9ed3903e
#
_entry.id   8042bb6e33a6c9907e55891e9ed3903e
#
_cell.length_a   1.000
_cell.length_b   1.000
_cell.length_c   1.000
_cell.angle_alpha   90.00
_cell.angle_beta   90.00
_cell.angle_gamma   90.00
#
_symmetry.space_group_name_H-M   'P 1'
#
loop_
_entity.id
_entity.type
_entity.pdbx_description
1 polymer ?
#
loop_
_entity_poly.entity_id
_entity_poly.type
_entity_poly.pdbx_seq_one_letter_code
_entity_poly.pdbx_strand_id
1 'polypeptide(L)'
;RLNKSLISQIKKELKLIEKDVSKKFGDLKNPLLLSVRSGARVSMPGMMDTILNLGLNDKTVKALAIKTSNGRFAKDSYRRFIQMYGNVVMGVEGYHFEELIENYKLTKGVLLDTDLDESDWDGLIEDFKRTVREKTKKDFPQDVYEQLLGAISAVFLSWESNRAKVYRKLNQIPADWGTAVN
;
A
#
# COMPACT_ATOMS: atom_id res chain seq x y z
N ARG A 1 -13.73 -0.07 -12.96
CA ARG A 1 -14.30 0.58 -11.76
C ARG A 1 -15.13 -0.45 -10.99
N LEU A 2 -14.89 -0.60 -9.66
CA LEU A 2 -15.67 -1.52 -8.83
C LEU A 2 -17.16 -1.12 -8.87
N ASN A 3 -18.05 -2.10 -9.03
CA ASN A 3 -19.50 -1.84 -8.99
C ASN A 3 -20.01 -1.71 -7.54
N LYS A 4 -21.21 -1.12 -7.38
CA LYS A 4 -21.79 -0.86 -6.05
C LYS A 4 -22.03 -2.13 -5.23
N SER A 5 -22.42 -3.22 -5.88
CA SER A 5 -22.67 -4.51 -5.24
C SER A 5 -21.39 -5.08 -4.62
N LEU A 6 -20.28 -5.09 -5.37
CA LEU A 6 -18.97 -5.54 -4.89
C LEU A 6 -18.46 -4.68 -3.74
N ILE A 7 -18.62 -3.35 -3.83
CA ILE A 7 -18.24 -2.44 -2.73
C ILE A 7 -19.04 -2.76 -1.46
N SER A 8 -20.33 -3.04 -1.59
CA SER A 8 -21.16 -3.43 -0.44
C SER A 8 -20.71 -4.74 0.17
N GLN A 9 -20.38 -5.73 -0.67
CA GLN A 9 -19.84 -7.02 -0.23
C GLN A 9 -18.52 -6.86 0.49
N ILE A 10 -17.55 -6.11 -0.07
CA ILE A 10 -16.27 -5.83 0.57
C ILE A 10 -16.46 -5.24 1.97
N LYS A 11 -17.36 -4.25 2.10
CA LYS A 11 -17.64 -3.65 3.41
C LYS A 11 -18.25 -4.62 4.42
N LYS A 12 -19.09 -5.53 3.94
CA LYS A 12 -19.70 -6.58 4.77
C LYS A 12 -18.66 -7.57 5.28
N GLU A 13 -17.83 -8.09 4.38
CA GLU A 13 -16.77 -9.05 4.72
C GLU A 13 -15.71 -8.42 5.63
N LEU A 14 -15.36 -7.16 5.40
CA LEU A 14 -14.44 -6.45 6.27
C LEU A 14 -14.95 -6.39 7.73
N LYS A 15 -16.25 -6.18 7.95
CA LYS A 15 -16.84 -6.18 9.30
C LYS A 15 -16.74 -7.56 9.98
N LEU A 16 -16.79 -8.65 9.22
CA LEU A 16 -16.59 -10.00 9.76
C LEU A 16 -15.14 -10.17 10.20
N ILE A 17 -14.19 -9.78 9.37
CA ILE A 17 -12.76 -9.81 9.70
C ILE A 17 -12.49 -8.98 10.96
N GLU A 18 -13.01 -7.75 11.02
CA GLU A 18 -12.86 -6.86 12.20
C GLU A 18 -13.32 -7.53 13.48
N LYS A 19 -14.46 -8.22 13.41
CA LYS A 19 -15.02 -8.98 14.54
C LYS A 19 -14.12 -10.15 14.96
N ASP A 20 -13.67 -10.93 14.00
CA ASP A 20 -12.87 -12.14 14.23
C ASP A 20 -11.51 -11.82 14.85
N VAL A 21 -10.86 -10.74 14.40
CA VAL A 21 -9.54 -10.32 14.92
C VAL A 21 -9.62 -9.30 16.06
N SER A 22 -10.82 -8.90 16.47
CA SER A 22 -11.05 -7.89 17.52
C SER A 22 -10.26 -6.59 17.30
N LYS A 23 -10.18 -6.15 16.06
CA LYS A 23 -9.55 -4.89 15.61
C LYS A 23 -10.47 -4.20 14.63
N LYS A 24 -10.29 -2.89 14.44
CA LYS A 24 -11.10 -2.12 13.51
C LYS A 24 -10.24 -1.40 12.47
N PHE A 25 -10.68 -1.42 11.24
CA PHE A 25 -10.00 -0.74 10.13
C PHE A 25 -10.14 0.78 10.29
N GLY A 26 -9.01 1.48 10.38
CA GLY A 26 -8.96 2.90 10.66
C GLY A 26 -9.16 3.31 12.13
N ASP A 27 -9.15 2.35 13.07
CA ASP A 27 -9.24 2.65 14.50
C ASP A 27 -8.00 3.42 14.99
N LEU A 28 -8.24 4.40 15.88
CA LEU A 28 -7.20 5.28 16.41
C LEU A 28 -6.49 4.73 17.65
N LYS A 29 -6.88 3.55 18.14
CA LYS A 29 -6.26 2.90 19.30
C LYS A 29 -5.69 1.54 18.96
N ASN A 30 -6.43 0.75 18.17
CA ASN A 30 -6.04 -0.61 17.79
C ASN A 30 -6.30 -0.84 16.28
N PRO A 31 -5.57 -0.16 15.37
CA PRO A 31 -5.86 -0.22 13.95
C PRO A 31 -5.66 -1.64 13.40
N LEU A 32 -6.62 -2.09 12.60
CA LEU A 32 -6.44 -3.22 11.72
C LEU A 32 -5.66 -2.74 10.50
N LEU A 33 -4.58 -3.44 10.16
CA LEU A 33 -3.87 -3.25 8.91
C LEU A 33 -4.17 -4.43 7.99
N LEU A 34 -4.38 -4.12 6.71
CA LEU A 34 -4.72 -5.11 5.70
C LEU A 34 -3.63 -5.19 4.62
N SER A 35 -3.57 -6.33 3.98
CA SER A 35 -2.82 -6.52 2.74
C SER A 35 -3.79 -6.96 1.65
N VAL A 36 -3.64 -6.41 0.45
CA VAL A 36 -4.43 -6.77 -0.73
C VAL A 36 -3.51 -7.36 -1.78
N ARG A 37 -3.82 -8.55 -2.23
CA ARG A 37 -3.04 -9.28 -3.24
C ARG A 37 -3.94 -10.04 -4.23
N SER A 38 -3.37 -10.46 -5.35
CA SER A 38 -4.09 -11.31 -6.29
C SER A 38 -4.34 -12.71 -5.73
N GLY A 39 -5.48 -13.28 -6.12
CA GLY A 39 -5.86 -14.67 -5.87
C GLY A 39 -6.06 -15.42 -7.19
N ALA A 40 -5.13 -15.32 -8.13
CA ALA A 40 -5.18 -16.02 -9.39
C ALA A 40 -5.11 -17.54 -9.18
N ARG A 41 -5.75 -18.32 -10.09
CA ARG A 41 -5.76 -19.80 -10.04
C ARG A 41 -4.37 -20.41 -10.11
N VAL A 42 -3.45 -19.74 -10.79
CA VAL A 42 -2.05 -20.14 -10.93
C VAL A 42 -1.17 -19.06 -10.30
N SER A 43 -0.18 -19.51 -9.52
CA SER A 43 0.80 -18.58 -8.94
C SER A 43 1.61 -17.91 -10.05
N MET A 44 1.69 -16.60 -10.00
CA MET A 44 2.41 -15.77 -10.96
C MET A 44 3.37 -14.82 -10.19
N PRO A 45 4.47 -15.36 -9.63
CA PRO A 45 5.36 -14.61 -8.74
C PRO A 45 5.90 -13.32 -9.40
N GLY A 46 5.75 -12.19 -8.73
CA GLY A 46 6.22 -10.88 -9.22
C GLY A 46 5.40 -10.28 -10.38
N MET A 47 4.38 -10.97 -10.88
CA MET A 47 3.60 -10.51 -12.04
C MET A 47 2.41 -9.65 -11.64
N MET A 48 1.83 -9.90 -10.49
CA MET A 48 0.68 -9.18 -9.96
C MET A 48 1.09 -8.29 -8.79
N ASP A 49 0.38 -7.17 -8.65
CA ASP A 49 0.67 -6.23 -7.57
C ASP A 49 0.14 -6.73 -6.22
N THR A 50 0.82 -6.31 -5.17
CA THR A 50 0.42 -6.49 -3.76
C THR A 50 0.56 -5.16 -3.07
N ILE A 51 -0.41 -4.79 -2.25
CA ILE A 51 -0.35 -3.59 -1.41
C ILE A 51 -0.42 -4.02 0.05
N LEU A 52 0.60 -3.62 0.81
CA LEU A 52 0.74 -3.93 2.24
C LEU A 52 0.39 -2.72 3.10
N ASN A 53 0.08 -2.94 4.37
CA ASN A 53 -0.12 -1.91 5.38
C ASN A 53 -1.26 -0.93 5.09
N LEU A 54 -2.29 -1.36 4.32
CA LEU A 54 -3.52 -0.59 4.15
C LEU A 54 -4.16 -0.29 5.50
N GLY A 55 -4.64 0.92 5.65
CA GLY A 55 -5.19 1.42 6.92
C GLY A 55 -4.24 2.36 7.68
N LEU A 56 -2.98 2.49 7.23
CA LEU A 56 -2.09 3.53 7.74
C LEU A 56 -2.43 4.90 7.14
N ASN A 57 -2.48 5.89 7.99
CA ASN A 57 -2.62 7.31 7.67
C ASN A 57 -1.99 8.16 8.77
N ASP A 58 -2.05 9.47 8.68
CA ASP A 58 -1.44 10.40 9.66
C ASP A 58 -1.95 10.23 11.10
N LYS A 59 -3.11 9.59 11.27
CA LYS A 59 -3.71 9.31 12.59
C LYS A 59 -3.38 7.89 13.08
N THR A 60 -3.58 6.90 12.24
CA THR A 60 -3.40 5.48 12.62
C THR A 60 -1.93 5.10 12.80
N VAL A 61 -0.97 5.78 12.14
CA VAL A 61 0.46 5.58 12.37
C VAL A 61 0.84 5.90 13.83
N LYS A 62 0.22 6.92 14.43
CA LYS A 62 0.44 7.26 15.85
C LYS A 62 -0.06 6.16 16.78
N ALA A 63 -1.23 5.60 16.47
CA ALA A 63 -1.76 4.46 17.23
C ALA A 63 -0.86 3.22 17.10
N LEU A 64 -0.31 2.96 15.93
CA LEU A 64 0.65 1.87 15.72
C LEU A 64 1.94 2.10 16.52
N ALA A 65 2.47 3.33 16.53
CA ALA A 65 3.66 3.70 17.29
C ALA A 65 3.47 3.45 18.81
N ILE A 66 2.34 3.90 19.36
CA ILE A 66 2.00 3.69 20.77
C ILE A 66 1.88 2.19 21.06
N LYS A 67 1.14 1.45 20.25
CA LYS A 67 0.89 0.02 20.45
C LYS A 67 2.15 -0.84 20.39
N THR A 68 3.09 -0.50 19.50
CA THR A 68 4.34 -1.24 19.34
C THR A 68 5.46 -0.72 20.25
N SER A 69 5.23 0.41 20.93
CA SER A 69 6.28 1.16 21.64
C SER A 69 7.49 1.44 20.74
N ASN A 70 7.26 1.61 19.43
CA ASN A 70 8.29 1.80 18.43
C ASN A 70 7.82 2.77 17.34
N GLY A 71 8.07 4.05 17.56
CA GLY A 71 7.71 5.11 16.62
C GLY A 71 8.45 4.99 15.28
N ARG A 72 9.73 4.64 15.33
CA ARG A 72 10.53 4.42 14.12
C ARG A 72 9.92 3.33 13.24
N PHE A 73 9.57 2.18 13.79
CA PHE A 73 8.93 1.08 13.05
C PHE A 73 7.59 1.52 12.42
N ALA A 74 6.77 2.24 13.20
CA ALA A 74 5.46 2.68 12.70
C ALA A 74 5.60 3.65 11.52
N LYS A 75 6.55 4.60 11.61
CA LYS A 75 6.79 5.60 10.56
C LYS A 75 7.43 4.98 9.32
N ASP A 76 8.41 4.07 9.47
CA ASP A 76 8.96 3.32 8.33
C ASP A 76 7.88 2.47 7.65
N SER A 77 6.98 1.85 8.41
CA SER A 77 5.85 1.11 7.84
C SER A 77 4.91 2.02 7.06
N TYR A 78 4.65 3.24 7.54
CA TYR A 78 3.81 4.22 6.85
C TYR A 78 4.49 4.78 5.60
N ARG A 79 5.78 5.13 5.67
CA ARG A 79 6.57 5.54 4.52
C ARG A 79 6.53 4.50 3.41
N ARG A 80 6.77 3.22 3.75
CA ARG A 80 6.70 2.09 2.80
C ARG A 80 5.31 1.96 2.18
N PHE A 81 4.27 2.17 2.96
CA PHE A 81 2.90 2.16 2.44
C PHE A 81 2.67 3.30 1.45
N ILE A 82 3.11 4.54 1.76
CA ILE A 82 2.97 5.67 0.84
C ILE A 82 3.73 5.40 -0.48
N GLN A 83 4.95 4.90 -0.41
CA GLN A 83 5.74 4.54 -1.58
C GLN A 83 5.03 3.48 -2.44
N MET A 84 4.60 2.40 -1.83
CA MET A 84 3.95 1.28 -2.52
C MET A 84 2.60 1.72 -3.13
N TYR A 85 1.75 2.39 -2.35
CA TYR A 85 0.45 2.87 -2.80
C TYR A 85 0.59 3.98 -3.86
N GLY A 86 1.51 4.91 -3.65
CA GLY A 86 1.84 5.96 -4.62
C GLY A 86 2.28 5.40 -5.95
N ASN A 87 3.14 4.38 -5.94
CA ASN A 87 3.60 3.73 -7.16
C ASN A 87 2.49 2.89 -7.82
N VAL A 88 1.91 1.93 -7.10
CA VAL A 88 1.00 0.92 -7.68
C VAL A 88 -0.38 1.50 -7.98
N VAL A 89 -0.93 2.34 -7.10
CA VAL A 89 -2.31 2.83 -7.21
C VAL A 89 -2.39 4.20 -7.85
N MET A 90 -1.44 5.09 -7.53
CA MET A 90 -1.47 6.47 -8.00
C MET A 90 -0.56 6.73 -9.20
N GLY A 91 0.28 5.76 -9.60
CA GLY A 91 1.10 5.82 -10.81
C GLY A 91 2.33 6.72 -10.70
N VAL A 92 2.82 6.97 -9.49
CA VAL A 92 4.08 7.70 -9.27
C VAL A 92 5.25 6.75 -9.49
N GLU A 93 6.20 7.13 -10.34
CA GLU A 93 7.38 6.31 -10.60
C GLU A 93 8.23 6.11 -9.33
N GLY A 94 8.62 4.85 -9.07
CA GLY A 94 9.27 4.45 -7.80
C GLY A 94 10.57 5.19 -7.52
N TYR A 95 11.33 5.52 -8.55
CA TYR A 95 12.62 6.21 -8.40
C TYR A 95 12.52 7.57 -7.70
N HIS A 96 11.37 8.27 -7.79
CA HIS A 96 11.17 9.53 -7.08
C HIS A 96 11.22 9.36 -5.56
N PHE A 97 10.71 8.24 -5.06
CA PHE A 97 10.75 7.94 -3.62
C PHE A 97 12.15 7.47 -3.19
N GLU A 98 12.80 6.68 -4.03
CA GLU A 98 14.15 6.17 -3.78
C GLU A 98 15.18 7.31 -3.72
N GLU A 99 15.09 8.26 -4.65
CA GLU A 99 15.94 9.45 -4.66
C GLU A 99 15.81 10.27 -3.36
N LEU A 100 14.61 10.43 -2.82
CA LEU A 100 14.41 11.11 -1.56
C LEU A 100 15.08 10.37 -0.39
N ILE A 101 14.96 9.04 -0.32
CA ILE A 101 15.62 8.24 0.72
C ILE A 101 17.14 8.40 0.63
N GLU A 102 17.70 8.29 -0.58
CA GLU A 102 19.14 8.45 -0.79
C GLU A 102 19.63 9.85 -0.38
N ASN A 103 18.88 10.90 -0.68
CA ASN A 103 19.20 12.27 -0.27
C ASN A 103 19.22 12.43 1.26
N TYR A 104 18.27 11.80 1.98
CA TYR A 104 18.27 11.81 3.45
C TYR A 104 19.49 11.06 4.01
N LYS A 105 19.82 9.90 3.44
CA LYS A 105 21.02 9.14 3.84
C LYS A 105 22.31 9.95 3.60
N LEU A 106 22.43 10.56 2.43
CA LEU A 106 23.59 11.40 2.10
C LEU A 106 23.73 12.60 3.04
N THR A 107 22.62 13.29 3.32
CA THR A 107 22.62 14.46 4.22
C THR A 107 23.02 14.07 5.64
N LYS A 108 22.62 12.89 6.09
CA LYS A 108 22.92 12.36 7.43
C LYS A 108 24.29 11.67 7.50
N GLY A 109 24.90 11.35 6.36
CA GLY A 109 26.18 10.63 6.29
C GLY A 109 26.07 9.16 6.67
N VAL A 110 24.91 8.52 6.38
CA VAL A 110 24.66 7.10 6.66
C VAL A 110 24.44 6.30 5.38
N LEU A 111 24.61 4.98 5.45
CA LEU A 111 24.53 4.10 4.27
C LEU A 111 23.22 3.30 4.22
N LEU A 112 22.68 2.93 5.37
CA LEU A 112 21.54 2.02 5.45
C LEU A 112 20.28 2.78 5.86
N ASP A 113 19.14 2.36 5.34
CA ASP A 113 17.82 2.84 5.78
C ASP A 113 17.59 2.61 7.28
N THR A 114 18.24 1.58 7.83
CA THR A 114 18.19 1.27 9.27
C THR A 114 18.85 2.32 10.15
N ASP A 115 19.71 3.15 9.60
CA ASP A 115 20.42 4.20 10.32
C ASP A 115 19.63 5.52 10.38
N LEU A 116 18.53 5.61 9.60
CA LEU A 116 17.59 6.72 9.68
C LEU A 116 16.73 6.58 10.93
N ASP A 117 16.58 7.68 11.66
CA ASP A 117 15.81 7.72 12.89
C ASP A 117 14.34 8.11 12.66
N GLU A 118 13.60 8.24 13.75
CA GLU A 118 12.17 8.57 13.71
C GLU A 118 11.89 9.93 13.10
N SER A 119 12.76 10.92 13.31
CA SER A 119 12.62 12.27 12.76
C SER A 119 12.88 12.31 11.26
N ASP A 120 13.85 11.51 10.78
CA ASP A 120 14.11 11.37 9.35
C ASP A 120 12.89 10.79 8.62
N TRP A 121 12.24 9.80 9.23
CA TRP A 121 11.03 9.20 8.66
C TRP A 121 9.84 10.18 8.67
N ASP A 122 9.73 11.08 9.65
CA ASP A 122 8.71 12.14 9.61
C ASP A 122 8.92 13.06 8.40
N GLY A 123 10.14 13.53 8.20
CA GLY A 123 10.49 14.35 7.04
C GLY A 123 10.20 13.65 5.71
N LEU A 124 10.64 12.38 5.58
CA LEU A 124 10.42 11.58 4.38
C LEU A 124 8.93 11.32 4.09
N ILE A 125 8.11 11.09 5.10
CA ILE A 125 6.65 10.93 4.94
C ILE A 125 6.04 12.18 4.31
N GLU A 126 6.41 13.37 4.79
CA GLU A 126 5.90 14.63 4.24
C GLU A 126 6.39 14.85 2.80
N ASP A 127 7.67 14.56 2.53
CA ASP A 127 8.24 14.68 1.19
C ASP A 127 7.62 13.68 0.21
N PHE A 128 7.33 12.47 0.64
CA PHE A 128 6.62 11.47 -0.16
C PHE A 128 5.19 11.92 -0.50
N LYS A 129 4.45 12.45 0.47
CA LYS A 129 3.09 12.98 0.23
C LYS A 129 3.13 14.18 -0.72
N ARG A 130 4.13 15.07 -0.57
CA ARG A 130 4.34 16.18 -1.48
C ARG A 130 4.63 15.70 -2.90
N THR A 131 5.53 14.72 -3.07
CA THR A 131 5.84 14.11 -4.37
C THR A 131 4.60 13.50 -5.02
N VAL A 132 3.78 12.77 -4.26
CA VAL A 132 2.51 12.23 -4.75
C VAL A 132 1.62 13.37 -5.28
N ARG A 133 1.45 14.45 -4.51
CA ARG A 133 0.65 15.62 -4.92
C ARG A 133 1.20 16.29 -6.18
N GLU A 134 2.50 16.48 -6.27
CA GLU A 134 3.14 17.13 -7.41
C GLU A 134 2.99 16.32 -8.71
N LYS A 135 3.16 15.00 -8.61
CA LYS A 135 3.09 14.10 -9.78
C LYS A 135 1.67 13.79 -10.22
N THR A 136 0.74 13.63 -9.27
CA THR A 136 -0.63 13.18 -9.58
C THR A 136 -1.68 14.29 -9.53
N LYS A 137 -1.34 15.46 -8.98
CA LYS A 137 -2.27 16.57 -8.66
C LYS A 137 -3.36 16.16 -7.66
N LYS A 138 -3.13 15.09 -6.89
CA LYS A 138 -4.01 14.58 -5.85
C LYS A 138 -3.24 14.34 -4.57
N ASP A 139 -3.89 14.57 -3.44
CA ASP A 139 -3.31 14.23 -2.15
C ASP A 139 -3.26 12.71 -1.94
N PHE A 140 -2.30 12.27 -1.13
CA PHE A 140 -2.27 10.89 -0.66
C PHE A 140 -3.51 10.62 0.22
N PRO A 141 -4.33 9.60 -0.10
CA PRO A 141 -5.62 9.38 0.55
C PRO A 141 -5.46 9.06 2.03
N GLN A 142 -6.17 9.81 2.88
CA GLN A 142 -6.22 9.60 4.32
C GLN A 142 -7.44 8.77 4.76
N ASP A 143 -8.44 8.60 3.88
CA ASP A 143 -9.57 7.72 4.13
C ASP A 143 -9.17 6.26 3.85
N VAL A 144 -9.26 5.41 4.88
CA VAL A 144 -8.83 4.01 4.80
C VAL A 144 -9.68 3.17 3.84
N TYR A 145 -10.95 3.53 3.66
CA TYR A 145 -11.80 2.84 2.68
C TYR A 145 -11.48 3.26 1.25
N GLU A 146 -11.11 4.51 1.02
CA GLU A 146 -10.59 4.97 -0.28
C GLU A 146 -9.30 4.20 -0.63
N GLN A 147 -8.39 4.08 0.34
CA GLN A 147 -7.17 3.28 0.18
C GLN A 147 -7.50 1.83 -0.19
N LEU A 148 -8.42 1.19 0.52
CA LEU A 148 -8.78 -0.22 0.29
C LEU A 148 -9.37 -0.42 -1.11
N LEU A 149 -10.34 0.41 -1.51
CA LEU A 149 -10.98 0.29 -2.81
C LEU A 149 -10.02 0.61 -3.96
N GLY A 150 -9.12 1.56 -3.77
CA GLY A 150 -8.03 1.87 -4.71
C GLY A 150 -7.09 0.69 -4.89
N ALA A 151 -6.65 0.09 -3.79
CA ALA A 151 -5.77 -1.08 -3.81
C ALA A 151 -6.42 -2.29 -4.50
N ILE A 152 -7.66 -2.62 -4.18
CA ILE A 152 -8.41 -3.71 -4.83
C ILE A 152 -8.51 -3.47 -6.34
N SER A 153 -8.83 -2.23 -6.75
CA SER A 153 -8.91 -1.87 -8.16
C SER A 153 -7.57 -2.03 -8.88
N ALA A 154 -6.47 -1.60 -8.25
CA ALA A 154 -5.12 -1.71 -8.81
C ALA A 154 -4.70 -3.17 -8.97
N VAL A 155 -4.98 -4.03 -7.98
CA VAL A 155 -4.67 -5.47 -8.07
C VAL A 155 -5.46 -6.13 -9.20
N PHE A 156 -6.76 -5.83 -9.38
CA PHE A 156 -7.50 -6.31 -10.56
C PHE A 156 -6.86 -5.84 -11.87
N LEU A 157 -6.48 -4.57 -11.97
CA LEU A 157 -5.86 -4.01 -13.17
C LEU A 157 -4.47 -4.60 -13.45
N SER A 158 -3.74 -5.02 -12.43
CA SER A 158 -2.42 -5.62 -12.61
C SER A 158 -2.44 -6.94 -13.40
N TRP A 159 -3.61 -7.64 -13.48
CA TRP A 159 -3.82 -8.75 -14.40
C TRP A 159 -3.57 -8.35 -15.86
N GLU A 160 -3.91 -7.12 -16.23
CA GLU A 160 -3.74 -6.59 -17.59
C GLU A 160 -2.39 -5.90 -17.83
N SER A 161 -1.48 -5.91 -16.85
CA SER A 161 -0.13 -5.37 -17.01
C SER A 161 0.67 -6.15 -18.08
N ASN A 162 1.61 -5.47 -18.72
CA ASN A 162 2.44 -6.10 -19.75
C ASN A 162 3.20 -7.32 -19.21
N ARG A 163 3.78 -7.21 -18.00
CA ARG A 163 4.49 -8.32 -17.35
C ARG A 163 3.58 -9.53 -17.11
N ALA A 164 2.36 -9.30 -16.64
CA ALA A 164 1.39 -10.38 -16.41
C ALA A 164 0.92 -11.03 -17.72
N LYS A 165 0.68 -10.23 -18.78
CA LYS A 165 0.32 -10.73 -20.13
C LYS A 165 1.42 -11.59 -20.73
N VAL A 166 2.67 -11.12 -20.68
CA VAL A 166 3.83 -11.88 -21.20
C VAL A 166 4.00 -13.17 -20.42
N TYR A 167 3.95 -13.13 -19.09
CA TYR A 167 4.05 -14.32 -18.24
C TYR A 167 2.97 -15.34 -18.58
N ARG A 168 1.70 -14.92 -18.68
CA ARG A 168 0.59 -15.82 -19.05
C ARG A 168 0.81 -16.46 -20.42
N LYS A 169 1.24 -15.67 -21.40
CA LYS A 169 1.52 -16.20 -22.74
C LYS A 169 2.62 -17.27 -22.71
N LEU A 170 3.72 -17.03 -22.00
CA LEU A 170 4.84 -17.98 -21.90
C LEU A 170 4.47 -19.25 -21.14
N ASN A 171 3.59 -19.15 -20.15
CA ASN A 171 3.17 -20.28 -19.31
C ASN A 171 1.82 -20.89 -19.72
N GLN A 172 1.28 -20.51 -20.91
CA GLN A 172 0.02 -21.02 -21.46
C GLN A 172 -1.18 -20.88 -20.50
N ILE A 173 -1.20 -19.79 -19.70
CA ILE A 173 -2.27 -19.47 -18.76
C ILE A 173 -3.37 -18.70 -19.53
N PRO A 174 -4.62 -19.21 -19.59
CA PRO A 174 -5.72 -18.55 -20.28
C PRO A 174 -6.01 -17.15 -19.71
N ALA A 175 -6.19 -16.16 -20.60
CA ALA A 175 -6.44 -14.80 -20.18
C ALA A 175 -7.84 -14.60 -19.56
N ASP A 176 -8.80 -15.42 -19.96
CA ASP A 176 -10.19 -15.41 -19.51
C ASP A 176 -10.38 -15.96 -18.09
N TRP A 177 -9.36 -16.60 -17.52
CA TRP A 177 -9.42 -17.02 -16.11
C TRP A 177 -9.53 -15.86 -15.13
N GLY A 178 -8.98 -14.71 -15.49
CA GLY A 178 -8.97 -13.54 -14.61
C GLY A 178 -8.25 -13.78 -13.29
N THR A 179 -8.48 -12.91 -12.33
CA THR A 179 -7.94 -13.03 -10.97
C THR A 179 -9.01 -12.68 -9.94
N ALA A 180 -8.99 -13.36 -8.81
CA ALA A 180 -9.61 -12.88 -7.59
C ALA A 180 -8.65 -11.89 -6.90
N VAL A 181 -9.16 -11.20 -5.88
CA VAL A 181 -8.39 -10.34 -4.99
C VAL A 181 -8.66 -10.77 -3.56
N ASN A 182 -7.60 -11.05 -2.82
CA ASN A 182 -7.62 -11.47 -1.42
C ASN A 182 -7.10 -10.35 -0.52
#